data_804c59a913a071e3484daaf8bb7775da
#
_entry.id   804c59a913a071e3484daaf8bb7775da
#
_cell.length_a   1.000
_cell.length_b   1.000
_cell.length_c   1.000
_cell.angle_alpha   90.00
_cell.angle_beta   90.00
_cell.angle_gamma   90.00
#
_symmetry.space_group_name_H-M   'P 1'
#
loop_
_entity.id
_entity.type
_entity.pdbx_description
1 polymer ?
#
loop_
_entity_poly.entity_id
_entity_poly.type
_entity_poly.pdbx_seq_one_letter_code
_entity_poly.pdbx_strand_id
1 'polypeptide(L)'
;DTRMRIGWALVVFYAVFVAMGILNIYSATYDPQLPSLFDLSQYGGKQLLFAAMSVAIVVVVLLLDMSVYERMAWLFYIFSIVLLLGLPVLGSEVKGNRAWYNLGFVSLQPSEIAKFATALALSSYLSSYNVSMSRLRCQAIAAAIILLPMGLVGLQDAGSALVFLSFFLVLYMAGAPGIYFVVGILSAVIFIADVFLSFYQVSPVY
;
A
#
# COMPACT_ATOMS: atom_id res chain seq x y z
N ASP A 1 -10.61 19.44 22.58
CA ASP A 1 -11.11 18.04 22.58
C ASP A 1 -11.42 17.60 21.17
N THR A 2 -10.40 17.28 20.41
CA THR A 2 -10.57 16.64 19.07
C THR A 2 -10.74 15.13 19.28
N ARG A 3 -11.83 14.74 19.92
CA ARG A 3 -12.23 13.32 19.95
C ARG A 3 -12.53 12.93 18.51
N MET A 4 -11.69 12.07 17.94
CA MET A 4 -11.94 11.47 16.64
C MET A 4 -13.34 10.83 16.69
N ARG A 5 -14.28 11.39 15.92
CA ARG A 5 -15.59 10.76 15.74
C ARG A 5 -15.37 9.52 14.88
N ILE A 6 -15.33 8.36 15.51
CA ILE A 6 -15.24 7.09 14.78
C ILE A 6 -16.49 6.98 13.91
N GLY A 7 -16.30 6.91 12.62
CA GLY A 7 -17.37 6.67 11.66
C GLY A 7 -17.81 5.20 11.74
N TRP A 8 -18.75 4.89 12.63
CA TRP A 8 -19.21 3.51 12.85
C TRP A 8 -19.66 2.82 11.56
N ALA A 9 -20.22 3.57 10.61
CA ALA A 9 -20.56 3.02 9.29
C ALA A 9 -19.32 2.43 8.58
N LEU A 10 -18.19 3.14 8.59
CA LEU A 10 -16.93 2.65 8.00
C LEU A 10 -16.42 1.40 8.71
N VAL A 11 -16.51 1.36 10.04
CA VAL A 11 -16.11 0.17 10.83
C VAL A 11 -16.96 -1.04 10.47
N VAL A 12 -18.28 -0.86 10.34
CA VAL A 12 -19.19 -1.94 9.94
C VAL A 12 -18.89 -2.43 8.53
N PHE A 13 -18.73 -1.52 7.55
CA PHE A 13 -18.36 -1.90 6.19
C PHE A 13 -17.04 -2.66 6.15
N TYR A 14 -16.03 -2.18 6.87
CA TYR A 14 -14.74 -2.86 6.97
C TYR A 14 -14.90 -4.28 7.54
N ALA A 15 -15.62 -4.44 8.65
CA ALA A 15 -15.86 -5.73 9.27
C ALA A 15 -16.59 -6.71 8.32
N VAL A 16 -17.59 -6.22 7.59
CA VAL A 16 -18.32 -7.01 6.59
C VAL A 16 -17.38 -7.47 5.48
N PHE A 17 -16.56 -6.58 4.90
CA PHE A 17 -15.63 -6.96 3.84
C PHE A 17 -14.56 -7.95 4.33
N VAL A 18 -14.06 -7.79 5.54
CA VAL A 18 -13.10 -8.74 6.13
C VAL A 18 -13.76 -10.11 6.32
N ALA A 19 -14.98 -10.16 6.85
CA ALA A 19 -15.73 -11.41 7.02
C ALA A 19 -16.01 -12.11 5.68
N MET A 20 -16.43 -11.34 4.67
CA MET A 20 -16.63 -11.87 3.31
C MET A 20 -15.32 -12.39 2.70
N GLY A 21 -14.21 -11.70 2.91
CA GLY A 21 -12.88 -12.13 2.45
C GLY A 21 -12.45 -13.44 3.09
N ILE A 22 -12.64 -13.60 4.40
CA ILE A 22 -12.34 -14.86 5.13
C ILE A 22 -13.18 -16.01 4.58
N LEU A 23 -14.49 -15.80 4.43
CA LEU A 23 -15.40 -16.81 3.90
C LEU A 23 -15.04 -17.21 2.47
N ASN A 24 -14.68 -16.24 1.62
CA ASN A 24 -14.31 -16.51 0.23
C ASN A 24 -13.01 -17.33 0.13
N ILE A 25 -11.98 -16.96 0.90
CA ILE A 25 -10.71 -17.69 0.94
C ILE A 25 -10.94 -19.11 1.48
N TYR A 26 -11.70 -19.26 2.56
CA TYR A 26 -12.03 -20.56 3.11
C TYR A 26 -12.77 -21.42 2.10
N SER A 27 -13.77 -20.87 1.42
CA SER A 27 -14.55 -21.58 0.41
C SER A 27 -13.71 -22.02 -0.80
N ALA A 28 -12.79 -21.16 -1.24
CA ALA A 28 -11.90 -21.43 -2.38
C ALA A 28 -10.79 -22.45 -2.07
N THR A 29 -10.41 -22.58 -0.80
CA THR A 29 -9.32 -23.47 -0.35
C THR A 29 -9.82 -24.62 0.56
N TYR A 30 -11.12 -24.89 0.52
CA TYR A 30 -11.74 -25.92 1.34
C TYR A 30 -11.20 -27.31 1.01
N ASP A 31 -10.63 -28.00 2.02
CA ASP A 31 -10.22 -29.39 1.93
C ASP A 31 -11.14 -30.25 2.83
N PRO A 32 -11.90 -31.24 2.24
CA PRO A 32 -12.76 -32.12 3.01
C PRO A 32 -12.03 -32.97 4.05
N GLN A 33 -10.69 -33.17 3.89
CA GLN A 33 -9.89 -33.95 4.83
C GLN A 33 -9.49 -33.18 6.06
N LEU A 34 -9.48 -31.83 5.98
CA LEU A 34 -9.10 -30.93 7.06
C LEU A 34 -10.13 -29.78 7.17
N PRO A 35 -11.34 -30.04 7.63
CA PRO A 35 -12.45 -29.06 7.56
C PRO A 35 -12.39 -27.96 8.64
N SER A 36 -11.24 -27.73 9.29
CA SER A 36 -11.13 -26.77 10.39
C SER A 36 -10.76 -25.37 9.88
N LEU A 37 -11.62 -24.40 10.15
CA LEU A 37 -11.33 -22.96 9.94
C LEU A 37 -10.14 -22.44 10.77
N PHE A 38 -9.76 -23.15 11.83
CA PHE A 38 -8.69 -22.73 12.75
C PHE A 38 -7.35 -23.38 12.45
N ASP A 39 -7.27 -24.21 11.42
CA ASP A 39 -6.02 -24.84 11.04
C ASP A 39 -5.09 -23.83 10.35
N LEU A 40 -4.02 -23.45 11.05
CA LEU A 40 -3.00 -22.52 10.58
C LEU A 40 -2.14 -23.08 9.43
N SER A 41 -2.24 -24.35 9.09
CA SER A 41 -1.61 -24.91 7.90
C SER A 41 -2.34 -24.48 6.63
N GLN A 42 -3.64 -24.20 6.72
CA GLN A 42 -4.49 -23.76 5.63
C GLN A 42 -4.53 -22.22 5.47
N TYR A 43 -4.84 -21.76 4.26
CA TYR A 43 -4.96 -20.34 3.95
C TYR A 43 -6.10 -19.68 4.74
N GLY A 44 -7.22 -20.37 4.99
CA GLY A 44 -8.33 -19.86 5.79
C GLY A 44 -7.95 -19.54 7.23
N GLY A 45 -7.23 -20.46 7.90
CA GLY A 45 -6.74 -20.25 9.26
C GLY A 45 -5.70 -19.14 9.36
N LYS A 46 -4.76 -19.05 8.39
CA LYS A 46 -3.81 -17.93 8.31
C LYS A 46 -4.52 -16.60 8.14
N GLN A 47 -5.55 -16.55 7.29
CA GLN A 47 -6.33 -15.32 7.08
C GLN A 47 -7.03 -14.85 8.35
N LEU A 48 -7.57 -15.78 9.13
CA LEU A 48 -8.22 -15.47 10.41
C LEU A 48 -7.22 -14.91 11.43
N LEU A 49 -6.03 -15.51 11.51
CA LEU A 49 -4.93 -15.00 12.33
C LEU A 49 -4.52 -13.59 11.91
N PHE A 50 -4.32 -13.34 10.60
CA PHE A 50 -3.94 -12.02 10.11
C PHE A 50 -5.05 -10.98 10.33
N ALA A 51 -6.31 -11.36 10.23
CA ALA A 51 -7.44 -10.49 10.56
C ALA A 51 -7.43 -10.10 12.05
N ALA A 52 -7.17 -11.04 12.95
CA ALA A 52 -7.04 -10.75 14.38
C ALA A 52 -5.85 -9.84 14.68
N MET A 53 -4.69 -10.08 14.05
CA MET A 53 -3.52 -9.22 14.17
C MET A 53 -3.79 -7.82 13.63
N SER A 54 -4.52 -7.69 12.53
CA SER A 54 -4.86 -6.38 11.96
C SER A 54 -5.74 -5.56 12.88
N VAL A 55 -6.67 -6.18 13.59
CA VAL A 55 -7.50 -5.49 14.61
C VAL A 55 -6.61 -4.95 15.74
N ALA A 56 -5.65 -5.74 16.22
CA ALA A 56 -4.71 -5.27 17.24
C ALA A 56 -3.87 -4.07 16.75
N ILE A 57 -3.39 -4.11 15.49
CA ILE A 57 -2.66 -2.99 14.87
C ILE A 57 -3.56 -1.76 14.75
N VAL A 58 -4.81 -1.91 14.33
CA VAL A 58 -5.77 -0.79 14.23
C VAL A 58 -5.96 -0.12 15.61
N VAL A 59 -6.10 -0.90 16.66
CA VAL A 59 -6.23 -0.36 18.04
C VAL A 59 -4.97 0.43 18.40
N VAL A 60 -3.78 -0.09 18.16
CA VAL A 60 -2.50 0.61 18.42
C VAL A 60 -2.44 1.91 17.62
N VAL A 61 -2.77 1.87 16.33
CA VAL A 61 -2.77 3.05 15.46
C VAL A 61 -3.74 4.13 15.95
N LEU A 62 -4.92 3.74 16.42
CA LEU A 62 -5.91 4.69 16.96
C LEU A 62 -5.53 5.29 18.32
N LEU A 63 -4.66 4.63 19.08
CA LEU A 63 -4.16 5.12 20.37
C LEU A 63 -2.96 6.07 20.25
N LEU A 64 -2.30 6.10 19.08
CA LEU A 64 -1.15 6.96 18.84
C LEU A 64 -1.59 8.38 18.49
N ASP A 65 -0.93 9.37 19.11
CA ASP A 65 -1.14 10.77 18.78
C ASP A 65 -0.60 11.14 17.39
N MET A 66 -1.26 12.07 16.71
CA MET A 66 -0.82 12.58 15.39
C MET A 66 0.63 13.09 15.40
N SER A 67 1.10 13.63 16.50
CA SER A 67 2.48 14.11 16.66
C SER A 67 3.53 12.99 16.55
N VAL A 68 3.15 11.75 16.86
CA VAL A 68 4.02 10.58 16.68
C VAL A 68 4.20 10.27 15.20
N TYR A 69 3.10 10.28 14.44
CA TYR A 69 3.14 10.06 12.99
C TYR A 69 4.00 11.11 12.27
N GLU A 70 3.84 12.39 12.62
CA GLU A 70 4.63 13.47 12.04
C GLU A 70 6.13 13.30 12.32
N ARG A 71 6.50 12.97 13.56
CA ARG A 71 7.92 12.77 13.93
C ARG A 71 8.53 11.53 13.30
N MET A 72 7.75 10.48 13.15
CA MET A 72 8.23 9.22 12.61
C MET A 72 8.11 9.10 11.08
N ALA A 73 7.42 10.02 10.41
CA ALA A 73 7.16 9.96 8.98
C ALA A 73 8.43 9.76 8.15
N TRP A 74 9.47 10.56 8.42
CA TRP A 74 10.75 10.47 7.71
C TRP A 74 11.53 9.20 8.06
N LEU A 75 11.44 8.74 9.30
CA LEU A 75 12.07 7.50 9.72
C LEU A 75 11.46 6.31 8.97
N PHE A 76 10.14 6.21 8.91
CA PHE A 76 9.44 5.19 8.13
C PHE A 76 9.77 5.27 6.64
N TYR A 77 9.87 6.48 6.11
CA TYR A 77 10.22 6.68 4.71
C TYR A 77 11.63 6.17 4.40
N ILE A 78 12.64 6.57 5.19
CA ILE A 78 14.02 6.10 5.00
C ILE A 78 14.09 4.58 5.17
N PHE A 79 13.42 4.03 6.19
CA PHE A 79 13.37 2.59 6.43
C PHE A 79 12.78 1.84 5.22
N SER A 80 11.69 2.36 4.64
CA SER A 80 11.08 1.74 3.46
C SER A 80 11.99 1.78 2.24
N ILE A 81 12.74 2.87 2.03
CA ILE A 81 13.73 2.96 0.96
C ILE A 81 14.86 1.94 1.16
N VAL A 82 15.36 1.78 2.38
CA VAL A 82 16.39 0.77 2.70
C VAL A 82 15.87 -0.64 2.41
N LEU A 83 14.61 -0.94 2.78
CA LEU A 83 14.00 -2.22 2.45
C LEU A 83 13.89 -2.44 0.93
N LEU A 84 13.48 -1.43 0.17
CA LEU A 84 13.40 -1.53 -1.29
C LEU A 84 14.77 -1.75 -1.93
N LEU A 85 15.80 -1.06 -1.47
CA LEU A 85 17.19 -1.23 -1.95
C LEU A 85 17.76 -2.62 -1.62
N GLY A 86 17.31 -3.25 -0.55
CA GLY A 86 17.73 -4.61 -0.17
C GLY A 86 17.11 -5.72 -1.01
N LEU A 87 15.99 -5.47 -1.71
CA LEU A 87 15.27 -6.51 -2.47
C LEU A 87 16.10 -7.23 -3.55
N PRO A 88 16.95 -6.55 -4.35
CA PRO A 88 17.75 -7.24 -5.36
C PRO A 88 18.69 -8.30 -4.79
N VAL A 89 19.13 -8.12 -3.53
CA VAL A 89 20.10 -9.01 -2.86
C VAL A 89 19.41 -10.04 -1.98
N LEU A 90 18.40 -9.63 -1.21
CA LEU A 90 17.77 -10.44 -0.17
C LEU A 90 16.35 -10.90 -0.54
N GLY A 91 15.80 -10.40 -1.65
CA GLY A 91 14.45 -10.71 -2.09
C GLY A 91 14.30 -12.14 -2.59
N SER A 92 13.17 -12.76 -2.26
CA SER A 92 12.74 -14.05 -2.78
C SER A 92 12.02 -13.85 -4.11
N GLU A 93 12.31 -14.72 -5.06
CA GLU A 93 11.64 -14.72 -6.36
C GLU A 93 10.30 -15.45 -6.24
N VAL A 94 9.21 -14.73 -6.53
CA VAL A 94 7.86 -15.27 -6.58
C VAL A 94 7.25 -14.92 -7.94
N LYS A 95 6.90 -15.91 -8.74
CA LYS A 95 6.33 -15.75 -10.09
C LYS A 95 7.18 -14.85 -11.02
N GLY A 96 8.51 -14.97 -10.94
CA GLY A 96 9.44 -14.21 -11.77
C GLY A 96 9.81 -12.82 -11.24
N ASN A 97 9.20 -12.34 -10.17
CA ASN A 97 9.48 -11.04 -9.56
C ASN A 97 10.14 -11.19 -8.18
N ARG A 98 11.21 -10.45 -7.94
CA ARG A 98 11.89 -10.38 -6.61
C ARG A 98 11.32 -9.25 -5.77
N ALA A 99 10.02 -9.32 -5.45
CA ALA A 99 9.31 -8.26 -4.75
C ALA A 99 9.00 -8.58 -3.27
N TRP A 100 9.44 -9.73 -2.77
CA TRP A 100 9.05 -10.25 -1.47
C TRP A 100 10.25 -10.64 -0.61
N TYR A 101 10.18 -10.35 0.70
CA TYR A 101 11.02 -10.98 1.70
C TYR A 101 10.28 -12.17 2.29
N ASN A 102 10.86 -13.36 2.16
CA ASN A 102 10.32 -14.57 2.79
C ASN A 102 10.93 -14.73 4.19
N LEU A 103 10.13 -14.49 5.21
CA LEU A 103 10.51 -14.64 6.62
C LEU A 103 10.12 -16.02 7.17
N GLY A 104 9.87 -16.99 6.30
CA GLY A 104 9.42 -18.34 6.64
C GLY A 104 7.92 -18.43 6.84
N PHE A 105 7.40 -17.97 7.95
CA PHE A 105 5.96 -18.01 8.26
C PHE A 105 5.15 -16.91 7.53
N VAL A 106 5.77 -15.77 7.28
CA VAL A 106 5.15 -14.60 6.65
C VAL A 106 6.02 -14.12 5.49
N SER A 107 5.39 -13.73 4.39
CA SER A 107 6.04 -13.02 3.29
C SER A 107 5.71 -11.54 3.41
N LEU A 108 6.76 -10.70 3.43
CA LEU A 108 6.65 -9.24 3.51
C LEU A 108 6.90 -8.64 2.12
N GLN A 109 5.99 -7.77 1.67
CA GLN A 109 6.16 -7.00 0.44
C GLN A 109 6.56 -5.55 0.79
N PRO A 110 7.81 -5.14 0.58
CA PRO A 110 8.27 -3.80 0.93
C PRO A 110 7.54 -2.66 0.23
N SER A 111 6.99 -2.90 -0.96
CA SER A 111 6.20 -1.90 -1.69
C SER A 111 4.95 -1.46 -0.91
N GLU A 112 4.32 -2.36 -0.12
CA GLU A 112 3.17 -2.01 0.72
C GLU A 112 3.58 -1.05 1.85
N ILE A 113 4.72 -1.32 2.49
CA ILE A 113 5.29 -0.43 3.51
C ILE A 113 5.68 0.91 2.89
N ALA A 114 6.27 0.89 1.70
CA ALA A 114 6.71 2.09 1.01
C ALA A 114 5.53 3.00 0.61
N LYS A 115 4.39 2.46 0.19
CA LYS A 115 3.18 3.25 -0.08
C LYS A 115 2.72 4.01 1.16
N PHE A 116 2.62 3.31 2.29
CA PHE A 116 2.24 3.93 3.56
C PHE A 116 3.26 4.98 4.02
N ALA A 117 4.55 4.65 3.98
CA ALA A 117 5.63 5.55 4.36
C ALA A 117 5.70 6.81 3.48
N THR A 118 5.46 6.65 2.17
CA THR A 118 5.37 7.78 1.23
C THR A 118 4.19 8.68 1.55
N ALA A 119 3.02 8.11 1.88
CA ALA A 119 1.85 8.89 2.28
C ALA A 119 2.15 9.74 3.53
N LEU A 120 2.79 9.15 4.54
CA LEU A 120 3.18 9.86 5.76
C LEU A 120 4.21 10.95 5.49
N ALA A 121 5.29 10.65 4.75
CA ALA A 121 6.34 11.62 4.45
C ALA A 121 5.81 12.78 3.61
N LEU A 122 4.97 12.49 2.61
CA LEU A 122 4.35 13.50 1.77
C LEU A 122 3.40 14.39 2.60
N SER A 123 2.58 13.80 3.46
CA SER A 123 1.68 14.54 4.36
C SER A 123 2.47 15.44 5.31
N SER A 124 3.52 14.90 5.95
CA SER A 124 4.41 15.67 6.84
C SER A 124 5.11 16.82 6.09
N TYR A 125 5.54 16.59 4.85
CA TYR A 125 6.13 17.63 4.03
C TYR A 125 5.12 18.74 3.68
N LEU A 126 3.92 18.35 3.20
CA LEU A 126 2.89 19.30 2.78
C LEU A 126 2.29 20.10 3.94
N SER A 127 2.28 19.55 5.16
CA SER A 127 1.80 20.25 6.37
C SER A 127 2.80 21.29 6.91
N SER A 128 4.05 21.30 6.40
CA SER A 128 5.08 22.23 6.87
C SER A 128 4.78 23.66 6.46
N TYR A 129 4.94 24.62 7.40
CA TYR A 129 4.59 26.03 7.22
C TYR A 129 5.25 26.71 6.01
N ASN A 130 6.47 26.29 5.65
CA ASN A 130 7.24 26.91 4.58
C ASN A 130 6.97 26.31 3.19
N VAL A 131 6.09 25.32 3.08
CA VAL A 131 5.80 24.63 1.83
C VAL A 131 4.61 25.29 1.14
N SER A 132 4.82 25.71 -0.11
CA SER A 132 3.76 26.22 -0.98
C SER A 132 3.87 25.55 -2.34
N MET A 133 2.80 24.92 -2.78
CA MET A 133 2.74 24.24 -4.08
C MET A 133 2.75 25.20 -5.28
N SER A 134 2.71 26.50 -5.06
CA SER A 134 2.97 27.51 -6.10
C SER A 134 4.46 27.62 -6.47
N ARG A 135 5.37 27.14 -5.62
CA ARG A 135 6.81 27.20 -5.84
C ARG A 135 7.33 25.92 -6.49
N LEU A 136 7.97 26.01 -7.64
CA LEU A 136 8.56 24.87 -8.37
C LEU A 136 9.48 24.01 -7.50
N ARG A 137 10.27 24.63 -6.61
CA ARG A 137 11.15 23.90 -5.69
C ARG A 137 10.35 22.98 -4.74
N CYS A 138 9.22 23.46 -4.21
CA CYS A 138 8.38 22.66 -3.33
C CYS A 138 7.71 21.52 -4.10
N GLN A 139 7.27 21.79 -5.34
CA GLN A 139 6.73 20.75 -6.23
C GLN A 139 7.78 19.69 -6.56
N ALA A 140 9.01 20.07 -6.87
CA ALA A 140 10.10 19.16 -7.20
C ALA A 140 10.45 18.24 -6.00
N ILE A 141 10.48 18.77 -4.78
CA ILE A 141 10.73 17.97 -3.57
C ILE A 141 9.57 16.99 -3.34
N ALA A 142 8.33 17.46 -3.43
CA ALA A 142 7.15 16.59 -3.28
C ALA A 142 7.11 15.48 -4.35
N ALA A 143 7.42 15.83 -5.59
CA ALA A 143 7.54 14.83 -6.67
C ALA A 143 8.68 13.84 -6.41
N ALA A 144 9.83 14.28 -5.89
CA ALA A 144 10.95 13.39 -5.55
C ALA A 144 10.58 12.40 -4.44
N ILE A 145 9.79 12.83 -3.43
CA ILE A 145 9.28 11.94 -2.37
C ILE A 145 8.41 10.82 -2.96
N ILE A 146 7.68 11.08 -4.04
CA ILE A 146 6.83 10.08 -4.71
C ILE A 146 7.65 9.22 -5.68
N LEU A 147 8.47 9.86 -6.53
CA LEU A 147 9.15 9.21 -7.63
C LEU A 147 10.29 8.29 -7.20
N LEU A 148 10.96 8.60 -6.06
CA LEU A 148 12.05 7.78 -5.56
C LEU A 148 11.60 6.35 -5.20
N PRO A 149 10.61 6.14 -4.30
CA PRO A 149 10.12 4.80 -4.01
C PRO A 149 9.42 4.17 -5.22
N MET A 150 8.69 4.97 -6.01
CA MET A 150 8.06 4.50 -7.24
C MET A 150 9.07 3.87 -8.21
N GLY A 151 10.20 4.54 -8.44
CA GLY A 151 11.26 4.04 -9.31
C GLY A 151 11.87 2.73 -8.79
N LEU A 152 12.15 2.65 -7.48
CA LEU A 152 12.68 1.44 -6.85
C LEU A 152 11.70 0.26 -6.92
N VAL A 153 10.42 0.51 -6.71
CA VAL A 153 9.37 -0.51 -6.83
C VAL A 153 9.21 -0.94 -8.29
N GLY A 154 9.23 0.02 -9.22
CA GLY A 154 9.05 -0.23 -10.65
C GLY A 154 10.10 -1.14 -11.29
N LEU A 155 11.30 -1.18 -10.71
CA LEU A 155 12.35 -2.11 -11.14
C LEU A 155 11.99 -3.59 -10.90
N GLN A 156 11.02 -3.87 -10.04
CA GLN A 156 10.67 -5.22 -9.59
C GLN A 156 9.20 -5.56 -9.82
N ASP A 157 8.32 -4.58 -9.70
CA ASP A 157 6.87 -4.72 -9.87
C ASP A 157 6.27 -3.41 -10.42
N ALA A 158 6.14 -3.36 -11.74
CA ALA A 158 5.59 -2.20 -12.43
C ALA A 158 4.13 -1.90 -12.01
N GLY A 159 3.33 -2.94 -11.75
CA GLY A 159 1.95 -2.77 -11.31
C GLY A 159 1.85 -2.05 -9.97
N SER A 160 2.63 -2.48 -8.98
CA SER A 160 2.69 -1.81 -7.67
C SER A 160 3.26 -0.39 -7.76
N ALA A 161 4.19 -0.12 -8.69
CA ALA A 161 4.76 1.22 -8.90
C ALA A 161 3.71 2.22 -9.39
N LEU A 162 2.81 1.80 -10.27
CA LEU A 162 1.75 2.68 -10.82
C LEU A 162 0.82 3.24 -9.74
N VAL A 163 0.67 2.53 -8.62
CA VAL A 163 -0.14 3.01 -7.48
C VAL A 163 0.42 4.31 -6.90
N PHE A 164 1.75 4.51 -6.92
CA PHE A 164 2.37 5.76 -6.43
C PHE A 164 1.96 6.99 -7.24
N LEU A 165 1.55 6.83 -8.49
CA LEU A 165 1.07 7.93 -9.31
C LEU A 165 -0.23 8.55 -8.78
N SER A 166 -1.00 7.82 -7.98
CA SER A 166 -2.17 8.37 -7.28
C SER A 166 -1.82 9.52 -6.33
N PHE A 167 -0.59 9.55 -5.80
CA PHE A 167 -0.13 10.65 -4.95
C PHE A 167 -0.02 11.98 -5.69
N PHE A 168 0.09 11.99 -7.02
CA PHE A 168 0.04 13.24 -7.80
C PHE A 168 -1.32 13.94 -7.70
N LEU A 169 -2.41 13.19 -7.47
CA LEU A 169 -3.71 13.78 -7.17
C LEU A 169 -3.68 14.54 -5.83
N VAL A 170 -2.94 14.03 -4.85
CA VAL A 170 -2.75 14.71 -3.56
C VAL A 170 -2.00 16.02 -3.75
N LEU A 171 -0.98 16.06 -4.63
CA LEU A 171 -0.28 17.32 -4.95
C LEU A 171 -1.22 18.34 -5.58
N TYR A 172 -2.08 17.92 -6.48
CA TYR A 172 -3.10 18.79 -7.06
C TYR A 172 -4.05 19.34 -6.00
N MET A 173 -4.55 18.48 -5.10
CA MET A 173 -5.41 18.89 -3.98
C MET A 173 -4.68 19.85 -3.02
N ALA A 174 -3.36 19.74 -2.89
CA ALA A 174 -2.52 20.65 -2.11
C ALA A 174 -2.22 21.98 -2.82
N GLY A 175 -2.82 22.24 -3.99
CA GLY A 175 -2.68 23.48 -4.75
C GLY A 175 -1.58 23.49 -5.81
N ALA A 176 -1.08 22.31 -6.21
CA ALA A 176 -0.18 22.22 -7.36
C ALA A 176 -0.94 22.47 -8.69
N PRO A 177 -0.23 22.85 -9.77
CA PRO A 177 -0.84 23.09 -11.08
C PRO A 177 -1.64 21.90 -11.61
N GLY A 178 -2.67 22.17 -12.42
CA GLY A 178 -3.58 21.15 -12.97
C GLY A 178 -2.91 20.03 -13.77
N ILE A 179 -1.65 20.21 -14.20
CA ILE A 179 -0.87 19.15 -14.84
C ILE A 179 -0.74 17.90 -13.96
N TYR A 180 -0.63 18.06 -12.64
CA TYR A 180 -0.55 16.94 -11.71
C TYR A 180 -1.83 16.11 -11.65
N PHE A 181 -2.99 16.77 -11.81
CA PHE A 181 -4.28 16.09 -11.95
C PHE A 181 -4.33 15.26 -13.24
N VAL A 182 -3.89 15.84 -14.35
CA VAL A 182 -3.83 15.14 -15.64
C VAL A 182 -2.90 13.93 -15.57
N VAL A 183 -1.70 14.09 -14.99
CA VAL A 183 -0.76 12.99 -14.78
C VAL A 183 -1.37 11.88 -13.93
N GLY A 184 -2.05 12.24 -12.82
CA GLY A 184 -2.72 11.27 -11.95
C GLY A 184 -3.82 10.49 -12.67
N ILE A 185 -4.65 11.13 -13.50
CA ILE A 185 -5.70 10.45 -14.28
C ILE A 185 -5.10 9.58 -15.38
N LEU A 186 -4.15 10.12 -16.16
CA LEU A 186 -3.50 9.35 -17.23
C LEU A 186 -2.84 8.08 -16.69
N SER A 187 -2.21 8.15 -15.52
CA SER A 187 -1.60 6.99 -14.88
C SER A 187 -2.64 5.94 -14.48
N ALA A 188 -3.80 6.36 -13.97
CA ALA A 188 -4.89 5.43 -13.66
C ALA A 188 -5.42 4.75 -14.93
N VAL A 189 -5.56 5.50 -16.02
CA VAL A 189 -5.99 4.95 -17.32
C VAL A 189 -4.96 3.95 -17.87
N ILE A 190 -3.66 4.28 -17.81
CA ILE A 190 -2.59 3.39 -18.25
C ILE A 190 -2.58 2.11 -17.42
N PHE A 191 -2.74 2.22 -16.09
CA PHE A 191 -2.81 1.06 -15.20
C PHE A 191 -3.99 0.15 -15.55
N ILE A 192 -5.18 0.72 -15.75
CA ILE A 192 -6.37 -0.05 -16.15
C ILE A 192 -6.15 -0.72 -17.51
N ALA A 193 -5.55 -0.02 -18.47
CA ALA A 193 -5.24 -0.57 -19.78
C ALA A 193 -4.22 -1.72 -19.69
N ASP A 194 -3.16 -1.57 -18.89
CA ASP A 194 -2.15 -2.60 -18.67
C ASP A 194 -2.75 -3.87 -18.05
N VAL A 195 -3.56 -3.72 -16.99
CA VAL A 195 -4.28 -4.83 -16.37
C VAL A 195 -5.19 -5.53 -17.38
N PHE A 196 -5.92 -4.77 -18.20
CA PHE A 196 -6.82 -5.33 -19.20
C PHE A 196 -6.07 -6.09 -20.30
N LEU A 197 -4.96 -5.54 -20.81
CA LEU A 197 -4.11 -6.18 -21.82
C LEU A 197 -3.45 -7.44 -21.27
N SER A 198 -2.95 -7.41 -20.04
CA SER A 198 -2.39 -8.58 -19.36
C SER A 198 -3.42 -9.71 -19.22
N PHE A 199 -4.66 -9.36 -18.92
CA PHE A 199 -5.76 -10.33 -18.83
C PHE A 199 -6.06 -10.97 -20.20
N TYR A 200 -6.00 -10.18 -21.27
CA TYR A 200 -6.23 -10.67 -22.65
C TYR A 200 -5.11 -11.58 -23.17
N GLN A 201 -3.85 -11.31 -22.78
CA GLN A 201 -2.70 -12.13 -23.18
C GLN A 201 -2.62 -13.46 -22.42
N VAL A 202 -3.17 -13.56 -21.21
CA VAL A 202 -3.17 -14.78 -20.38
C VAL A 202 -4.32 -15.72 -20.74
N SER A 203 -5.34 -15.29 -21.48
CA SER A 203 -6.41 -16.13 -22.01
C SER A 203 -6.16 -16.46 -23.49
N PRO A 204 -5.33 -17.47 -23.84
CA PRO A 204 -5.38 -17.99 -25.19
C PRO A 204 -6.75 -18.61 -25.37
N VAL A 205 -7.46 -18.13 -26.36
CA VAL A 205 -8.73 -18.69 -26.80
C VAL A 205 -8.46 -20.14 -27.25
N TYR A 206 -8.88 -21.13 -26.43
CA TYR A 206 -9.11 -22.48 -26.86
C TYR A 206 -10.62 -22.69 -27.05
#